data_53ab68c7a0d1c7109f6742dad0d9dca0
#
_entry.id   53ab68c7a0d1c7109f6742dad0d9dca0
#
_cell.length_a   1.000
_cell.length_b   1.000
_cell.length_c   1.000
_cell.angle_alpha   90.00
_cell.angle_beta   90.00
_cell.angle_gamma   90.00
#
_symmetry.space_group_name_H-M   'P 1'
#
loop_
_entity.id
_entity.type
_entity.pdbx_description
1 polymer ?
#
loop_
_entity_poly.entity_id
_entity_poly.type
_entity_poly.pdbx_seq_one_letter_code
_entity_poly.pdbx_strand_id
1 'polypeptide(L)'
;MINFNNGAKGMFWTSVMARGGVYGLRIRIFGTKGSLEWVQNDPNYLKLNPSNGAVKFIERGFFNAELSKKFSRLKFGHPEGYLDAFANIYREFGDSLKNNAKKRYFYPNEDEGLETAKFIEACKVSNRKKRWVKIK
;
A
#
# COMPACT_ATOMS: atom_id res chain seq x y z
N MET A 1 -10.59 9.48 -9.83
CA MET A 1 -9.39 10.34 -9.98
C MET A 1 -9.16 11.09 -8.69
N ILE A 2 -7.90 11.31 -8.33
CA ILE A 2 -7.48 11.99 -7.09
C ILE A 2 -6.43 13.03 -7.46
N ASN A 3 -6.53 14.23 -6.88
CA ASN A 3 -5.49 15.25 -6.93
C ASN A 3 -4.88 15.39 -5.54
N PHE A 4 -3.58 15.26 -5.41
CA PHE A 4 -2.85 15.44 -4.17
C PHE A 4 -2.39 16.89 -4.02
N ASN A 5 -2.24 17.36 -2.78
CA ASN A 5 -1.81 18.73 -2.49
C ASN A 5 -0.42 19.08 -3.04
N ASN A 6 0.44 18.08 -3.25
CA ASN A 6 1.76 18.25 -3.85
C ASN A 6 1.76 18.27 -5.39
N GLY A 7 0.59 18.30 -6.03
CA GLY A 7 0.43 18.30 -7.49
C GLY A 7 0.42 16.93 -8.14
N ALA A 8 0.70 15.86 -7.41
CA ALA A 8 0.58 14.50 -7.95
C ALA A 8 -0.89 14.17 -8.29
N LYS A 9 -1.07 13.28 -9.25
CA LYS A 9 -2.40 12.79 -9.65
C LYS A 9 -2.46 11.29 -9.46
N GLY A 10 -3.62 10.80 -9.05
CA GLY A 10 -3.84 9.39 -8.85
C GLY A 10 -5.18 8.91 -9.41
N MET A 11 -5.25 7.61 -9.57
CA MET A 11 -6.49 6.91 -9.87
C MET A 11 -6.64 5.75 -8.88
N PHE A 12 -7.80 5.67 -8.29
CA PHE A 12 -8.22 4.51 -7.51
C PHE A 12 -9.36 3.82 -8.25
N TRP A 13 -9.24 2.52 -8.41
CA TRP A 13 -10.26 1.66 -8.99
C TRP A 13 -10.50 0.45 -8.10
N THR A 14 -11.77 0.15 -7.84
CA THR A 14 -12.18 -1.04 -7.10
C THR A 14 -13.52 -1.50 -7.62
N SER A 15 -13.74 -2.80 -7.67
CA SER A 15 -15.02 -3.40 -8.09
C SER A 15 -15.16 -4.79 -7.52
N VAL A 16 -16.34 -5.11 -7.00
CA VAL A 16 -16.75 -6.47 -6.66
C VAL A 16 -17.53 -7.14 -7.80
N MET A 17 -17.88 -6.38 -8.84
CA MET A 17 -18.68 -6.84 -9.98
C MET A 17 -17.86 -7.25 -11.20
N ALA A 18 -16.53 -7.13 -11.12
CA ALA A 18 -15.62 -7.47 -12.21
C ALA A 18 -15.49 -9.00 -12.31
N ARG A 19 -16.39 -9.64 -13.08
CA ARG A 19 -16.33 -11.08 -13.31
C ARG A 19 -15.02 -11.47 -14.00
N GLY A 20 -14.38 -12.54 -13.53
CA GLY A 20 -13.07 -12.98 -14.02
C GLY A 20 -11.90 -12.15 -13.50
N GLY A 21 -12.17 -11.07 -12.76
CA GLY A 21 -11.15 -10.37 -12.01
C GLY A 21 -10.66 -11.23 -10.84
N VAL A 22 -9.35 -11.35 -10.70
CA VAL A 22 -8.75 -12.04 -9.56
C VAL A 22 -8.70 -11.08 -8.39
N TYR A 23 -8.97 -11.57 -7.19
CA TYR A 23 -8.71 -10.81 -5.97
C TYR A 23 -7.22 -10.43 -5.94
N GLY A 24 -6.94 -9.14 -5.84
CA GLY A 24 -5.58 -8.69 -5.78
C GLY A 24 -5.46 -7.17 -5.78
N LEU A 25 -4.67 -6.67 -4.85
CA LEU A 25 -4.28 -5.27 -4.83
C LEU A 25 -3.09 -5.08 -5.79
N ARG A 26 -3.18 -4.05 -6.63
CA ARG A 26 -2.07 -3.59 -7.45
C ARG A 26 -1.79 -2.13 -7.15
N ILE A 27 -0.54 -1.82 -6.86
CA ILE A 27 -0.08 -0.45 -6.64
C ILE A 27 0.95 -0.11 -7.70
N ARG A 28 0.76 1.02 -8.39
CA ARG A 28 1.72 1.57 -9.35
C ARG A 28 2.01 3.02 -9.01
N ILE A 29 3.28 3.36 -8.99
CA ILE A 29 3.76 4.72 -8.74
C ILE A 29 4.65 5.12 -9.91
N PHE A 30 4.33 6.25 -10.54
CA PHE A 30 5.06 6.78 -11.67
C PHE A 30 5.73 8.09 -11.26
N GLY A 31 7.01 8.20 -11.52
CA GLY A 31 7.82 9.38 -11.27
C GLY A 31 8.75 9.71 -12.43
N THR A 32 9.43 10.82 -12.35
CA THR A 32 10.36 11.30 -13.41
C THR A 32 11.57 10.40 -13.60
N LYS A 33 11.95 9.62 -12.58
CA LYS A 33 13.11 8.71 -12.62
C LYS A 33 12.74 7.26 -12.93
N GLY A 34 11.44 6.96 -13.11
CA GLY A 34 10.96 5.61 -13.38
C GLY A 34 9.65 5.30 -12.67
N SER A 35 9.28 4.02 -12.62
CA SER A 35 8.07 3.56 -11.97
C SER A 35 8.31 2.34 -11.09
N LEU A 36 7.43 2.20 -10.10
CA LEU A 36 7.33 1.04 -9.23
C LEU A 36 5.98 0.35 -9.45
N GLU A 37 5.97 -0.97 -9.42
CA GLU A 37 4.76 -1.77 -9.44
C GLU A 37 4.87 -2.91 -8.45
N TRP A 38 3.83 -3.06 -7.64
CA TRP A 38 3.66 -4.20 -6.75
C TRP A 38 2.27 -4.80 -6.93
N VAL A 39 2.19 -6.13 -6.90
CA VAL A 39 0.93 -6.88 -7.02
C VAL A 39 0.81 -7.90 -5.89
N GLN A 40 -0.36 -7.96 -5.28
CA GLN A 40 -0.65 -8.87 -4.17
C GLN A 40 -0.57 -10.36 -4.56
N ASN A 41 -0.83 -10.69 -5.82
CA ASN A 41 -0.77 -12.07 -6.30
C ASN A 41 0.66 -12.62 -6.39
N ASP A 42 1.65 -11.71 -6.42
CA ASP A 42 3.07 -12.04 -6.36
C ASP A 42 3.77 -11.09 -5.37
N PRO A 43 3.48 -11.21 -4.06
CA PRO A 43 3.79 -10.20 -3.07
C PRO A 43 5.29 -10.10 -2.74
N ASN A 44 6.08 -11.09 -3.14
CA ASN A 44 7.50 -11.15 -2.82
C ASN A 44 8.38 -10.31 -3.74
N TYR A 45 7.82 -9.77 -4.82
CA TYR A 45 8.56 -8.98 -5.81
C TYR A 45 8.02 -7.56 -5.94
N LEU A 46 8.97 -6.62 -6.00
CA LEU A 46 8.73 -5.24 -6.41
C LEU A 46 9.37 -5.03 -7.78
N LYS A 47 8.56 -4.69 -8.78
CA LYS A 47 9.05 -4.35 -10.11
C LYS A 47 9.47 -2.87 -10.14
N LEU A 48 10.72 -2.63 -10.48
CA LEU A 48 11.28 -1.30 -10.71
C LEU A 48 11.59 -1.13 -12.20
N ASN A 49 10.98 -0.11 -12.81
CA ASN A 49 11.27 0.29 -14.18
C ASN A 49 11.98 1.67 -14.12
N PRO A 50 13.29 1.75 -14.16
CA PRO A 50 14.00 3.02 -14.21
C PRO A 50 13.78 3.69 -15.57
N SER A 51 13.82 5.03 -15.60
CA SER A 51 13.73 5.79 -16.86
C SER A 51 14.88 5.46 -17.83
N ASN A 52 16.04 5.09 -17.27
CA ASN A 52 17.21 4.65 -18.02
C ASN A 52 17.70 3.33 -17.42
N GLY A 53 17.78 2.29 -18.25
CA GLY A 53 18.29 0.97 -17.85
C GLY A 53 17.26 -0.15 -17.87
N ALA A 54 17.70 -1.33 -17.46
CA ALA A 54 16.87 -2.53 -17.51
C ALA A 54 15.83 -2.56 -16.37
N VAL A 55 14.69 -3.18 -16.65
CA VAL A 55 13.68 -3.52 -15.64
C VAL A 55 14.30 -4.47 -14.60
N LYS A 56 14.02 -4.19 -13.32
CA LYS A 56 14.49 -4.99 -12.20
C LYS A 56 13.31 -5.54 -11.40
N PHE A 57 13.41 -6.79 -11.03
CA PHE A 57 12.54 -7.41 -10.04
C PHE A 57 13.32 -7.52 -8.74
N ILE A 58 12.84 -6.80 -7.74
CA ILE A 58 13.47 -6.72 -6.43
C ILE A 58 12.73 -7.69 -5.53
N GLU A 59 13.40 -8.76 -5.12
CA GLU A 59 12.82 -9.75 -4.22
C GLU A 59 12.83 -9.25 -2.78
N ARG A 60 11.79 -9.58 -2.04
CA ARG A 60 11.68 -9.31 -0.61
C ARG A 60 12.88 -9.89 0.15
N GLY A 61 13.42 -9.10 1.07
CA GLY A 61 14.55 -9.52 1.90
C GLY A 61 15.93 -9.34 1.25
N PHE A 62 16.00 -9.07 -0.06
CA PHE A 62 17.28 -8.84 -0.76
C PHE A 62 17.91 -7.49 -0.38
N PHE A 63 17.10 -6.47 -0.10
CA PHE A 63 17.60 -5.17 0.34
C PHE A 63 17.61 -5.07 1.85
N ASN A 64 18.71 -4.57 2.38
CA ASN A 64 18.92 -4.29 3.80
C ASN A 64 18.10 -3.09 4.33
N ALA A 65 16.97 -2.77 3.73
CA ALA A 65 16.05 -1.78 4.28
C ALA A 65 15.52 -2.28 5.63
N GLU A 66 15.67 -1.49 6.67
CA GLU A 66 15.25 -1.87 8.03
C GLU A 66 13.77 -2.27 8.10
N LEU A 67 12.90 -1.56 7.36
CA LEU A 67 11.49 -1.91 7.27
C LEU A 67 11.27 -3.29 6.64
N SER A 68 12.00 -3.63 5.60
CA SER A 68 11.92 -4.95 4.98
C SER A 68 12.31 -6.05 5.96
N LYS A 69 13.41 -5.85 6.71
CA LYS A 69 13.84 -6.80 7.75
C LYS A 69 12.81 -6.92 8.87
N LYS A 70 12.24 -5.81 9.31
CA LYS A 70 11.26 -5.78 10.40
C LYS A 70 10.02 -6.60 10.07
N PHE A 71 9.53 -6.54 8.83
CA PHE A 71 8.29 -7.19 8.41
C PHE A 71 8.49 -8.51 7.68
N SER A 72 9.73 -8.93 7.42
CA SER A 72 10.04 -10.26 6.91
C SER A 72 10.25 -11.25 8.06
N ARG A 73 9.58 -12.39 7.99
CA ARG A 73 9.64 -13.49 8.96
C ARG A 73 10.58 -14.59 8.51
N LEU A 74 10.55 -14.87 7.20
CA LEU A 74 11.35 -15.90 6.59
C LEU A 74 12.60 -15.31 5.94
N LYS A 75 13.62 -16.14 5.80
CA LYS A 75 14.84 -15.77 5.08
C LYS A 75 14.56 -15.52 3.60
N PHE A 76 15.45 -14.78 2.96
CA PHE A 76 15.48 -14.62 1.51
C PHE A 76 15.30 -15.97 0.78
N GLY A 77 14.54 -15.96 -0.32
CA GLY A 77 14.21 -17.16 -1.08
C GLY A 77 13.03 -17.99 -0.55
N HIS A 78 12.43 -17.60 0.59
CA HIS A 78 11.23 -18.24 1.11
C HIS A 78 10.03 -17.29 0.95
N PRO A 79 8.97 -17.68 0.23
CA PRO A 79 7.84 -16.81 -0.03
C PRO A 79 7.05 -16.53 1.26
N GLU A 80 6.64 -15.28 1.41
CA GLU A 80 5.66 -14.83 2.40
C GLU A 80 4.44 -14.24 1.69
N GLY A 81 3.29 -14.19 2.33
CA GLY A 81 2.10 -13.73 1.70
C GLY A 81 1.07 -13.11 2.64
N TYR A 82 -0.18 -13.33 2.31
CA TYR A 82 -1.34 -12.70 2.95
C TYR A 82 -1.40 -12.96 4.47
N LEU A 83 -1.18 -14.20 4.90
CA LEU A 83 -1.21 -14.56 6.32
C LEU A 83 -0.08 -13.90 7.10
N ASP A 84 1.12 -13.81 6.52
CA ASP A 84 2.25 -13.14 7.15
C ASP A 84 2.01 -11.64 7.31
N ALA A 85 1.33 -11.01 6.34
CA ALA A 85 0.95 -9.60 6.42
C ALA A 85 0.01 -9.34 7.60
N PHE A 86 -1.04 -10.17 7.78
CA PHE A 86 -1.92 -10.07 8.95
C PHE A 86 -1.17 -10.34 10.25
N ALA A 87 -0.34 -11.36 10.29
CA ALA A 87 0.45 -11.67 11.46
C ALA A 87 1.39 -10.51 11.85
N ASN A 88 1.88 -9.72 10.90
CA ASN A 88 2.65 -8.51 11.17
C ASN A 88 1.80 -7.41 11.82
N ILE A 89 0.55 -7.21 11.37
CA ILE A 89 -0.38 -6.24 11.97
C ILE A 89 -0.65 -6.62 13.44
N TYR A 90 -0.99 -7.88 13.71
CA TYR A 90 -1.25 -8.36 15.08
C TYR A 90 -0.01 -8.25 15.96
N ARG A 91 1.18 -8.51 15.44
CA ARG A 91 2.42 -8.34 16.19
C ARG A 91 2.64 -6.87 16.57
N GLU A 92 2.51 -5.95 15.64
CA GLU A 92 2.65 -4.52 15.91
C GLU A 92 1.62 -4.02 16.93
N PHE A 93 0.38 -4.49 16.84
CA PHE A 93 -0.65 -4.18 17.82
C PHE A 93 -0.30 -4.74 19.20
N GLY A 94 0.09 -6.03 19.30
CA GLY A 94 0.51 -6.64 20.56
C GLY A 94 1.71 -5.94 21.19
N ASP A 95 2.68 -5.52 20.39
CA ASP A 95 3.84 -4.78 20.86
C ASP A 95 3.45 -3.36 21.36
N SER A 96 2.45 -2.74 20.77
CA SER A 96 1.95 -1.44 21.24
C SER A 96 1.31 -1.52 22.63
N LEU A 97 0.66 -2.62 22.93
CA LEU A 97 0.07 -2.84 24.27
C LEU A 97 1.11 -3.09 25.35
N LYS A 98 2.26 -3.69 24.99
CA LYS A 98 3.33 -4.02 25.94
C LYS A 98 4.27 -2.86 26.21
N ASN A 99 4.50 -2.02 25.22
CA ASN A 99 5.51 -0.97 25.26
C ASN A 99 4.81 0.39 25.22
N ASN A 100 4.97 1.19 26.25
CA ASN A 100 4.38 2.54 26.34
C ASN A 100 4.59 3.38 25.08
N ALA A 101 3.55 4.03 24.65
CA ALA A 101 3.18 4.82 23.48
C ALA A 101 4.20 5.75 22.76
N LYS A 102 5.50 5.70 23.06
CA LYS A 102 6.52 6.57 22.43
C LYS A 102 7.07 6.03 21.11
N LYS A 103 6.71 4.82 20.71
CA LYS A 103 7.22 4.17 19.50
C LYS A 103 6.16 4.20 18.39
N ARG A 104 6.55 4.57 17.18
CA ARG A 104 5.65 4.48 16.02
C ARG A 104 5.41 3.03 15.66
N TYR A 105 4.15 2.64 15.63
CA TYR A 105 3.68 1.33 15.18
C TYR A 105 3.09 1.43 13.78
N PHE A 106 3.11 0.32 13.04
CA PHE A 106 2.71 0.24 11.63
C PHE A 106 1.39 -0.52 11.47
N TYR A 107 0.40 -0.16 12.29
CA TYR A 107 -0.98 -0.58 12.08
C TYR A 107 -1.88 0.67 12.02
N PRO A 108 -3.00 0.61 11.29
CA PRO A 108 -3.92 1.75 11.18
C PRO A 108 -4.51 2.11 12.55
N ASN A 109 -4.53 3.40 12.85
CA ASN A 109 -5.17 3.96 14.03
C ASN A 109 -6.56 4.55 13.67
N GLU A 110 -7.25 5.13 14.68
CA GLU A 110 -8.56 5.74 14.51
C GLU A 110 -8.55 6.94 13.56
N ASP A 111 -7.49 7.73 13.53
CA ASP A 111 -7.38 8.89 12.63
C ASP A 111 -7.28 8.42 11.17
N GLU A 112 -6.48 7.41 10.90
CA GLU A 112 -6.37 6.81 9.55
C GLU A 112 -7.67 6.14 9.12
N GLY A 113 -8.41 5.56 10.06
CA GLY A 113 -9.78 5.04 9.84
C GLY A 113 -10.75 6.16 9.47
N LEU A 114 -10.70 7.28 10.19
CA LEU A 114 -11.52 8.46 9.91
C LEU A 114 -11.19 9.08 8.54
N GLU A 115 -9.90 9.20 8.19
CA GLU A 115 -9.48 9.70 6.87
C GLU A 115 -9.97 8.81 5.73
N THR A 116 -9.99 7.49 5.93
CA THR A 116 -10.56 6.54 4.96
C THR A 116 -12.06 6.75 4.79
N ALA A 117 -12.81 6.96 5.87
CA ALA A 117 -14.24 7.23 5.81
C ALA A 117 -14.54 8.55 5.10
N LYS A 118 -13.77 9.62 5.38
CA LYS A 118 -13.86 10.90 4.69
C LYS A 118 -13.60 10.78 3.20
N PHE A 119 -12.59 10.00 2.81
CA PHE A 119 -12.30 9.72 1.40
C PHE A 119 -13.49 9.08 0.69
N ILE A 120 -14.09 8.04 1.29
CA ILE A 120 -15.25 7.33 0.72
C ILE A 120 -16.44 8.29 0.57
N GLU A 121 -16.71 9.11 1.59
CA GLU A 121 -17.81 10.08 1.51
C GLU A 121 -17.56 11.16 0.46
N ALA A 122 -16.32 11.65 0.36
CA ALA A 122 -15.95 12.58 -0.70
C ALA A 122 -16.15 11.99 -2.10
N CYS A 123 -15.86 10.72 -2.30
CA CYS A 123 -16.14 10.01 -3.56
C CYS A 123 -17.64 10.01 -3.89
N LYS A 124 -18.51 9.70 -2.91
CA LYS A 124 -19.96 9.72 -3.09
C LYS A 124 -20.47 11.12 -3.41
N VAL A 125 -20.01 12.13 -2.69
CA VAL A 125 -20.39 13.52 -2.93
C VAL A 125 -19.92 13.99 -4.31
N SER A 126 -18.68 13.68 -4.70
CA SER A 126 -18.14 14.00 -6.03
C SER A 126 -18.97 13.37 -7.15
N ASN A 127 -19.36 12.10 -6.99
CA ASN A 127 -20.21 11.42 -7.95
C ASN A 127 -21.60 12.06 -8.08
N ARG A 128 -22.26 12.40 -6.97
CA ARG A 128 -23.57 13.07 -6.98
C ARG A 128 -23.52 14.45 -7.64
N LYS A 129 -22.49 15.23 -7.30
CA LYS A 129 -22.34 16.62 -7.76
C LYS A 129 -21.65 16.73 -9.12
N LYS A 130 -21.13 15.63 -9.66
CA LYS A 130 -20.37 15.58 -10.92
C LYS A 130 -19.23 16.63 -10.98
N ARG A 131 -18.57 16.88 -9.86
CA ARG A 131 -17.47 17.83 -9.74
C ARG A 131 -16.42 17.36 -8.73
N TRP A 132 -15.25 17.96 -8.80
CA TRP A 132 -14.22 17.78 -7.78
C TRP A 132 -14.70 18.28 -6.42
N VAL A 133 -14.41 17.52 -5.37
CA VAL A 133 -14.65 17.91 -3.98
C VAL A 133 -13.38 17.74 -3.15
N LYS A 134 -13.17 18.64 -2.20
CA LYS A 134 -12.06 18.56 -1.28
C LYS A 134 -12.41 17.55 -0.17
N ILE A 135 -11.48 16.67 0.18
CA ILE A 135 -11.57 15.84 1.38
C ILE A 135 -11.33 16.75 2.59
N LYS A 136 -12.23 16.75 3.56
CA LYS A 136 -12.20 17.63 4.74
C LYS A 136 -11.89 16.81 6.00
#